data_d6439ad752db8e0f21a22cca1a6def38
#
_entry.id   d6439ad752db8e0f21a22cca1a6def38
#
_cell.length_a   1.000
_cell.length_b   1.000
_cell.length_c   1.000
_cell.angle_alpha   90.00
_cell.angle_beta   90.00
_cell.angle_gamma   90.00
#
_symmetry.space_group_name_H-M   'P 1'
#
loop_
_entity.id
_entity.type
_entity.pdbx_description
1 polymer ?
#
loop_
_entity_poly.entity_id
_entity_poly.type
_entity_poly.pdbx_seq_one_letter_code
_entity_poly.pdbx_strand_id
1 'polypeptide(L)'
;MEKPTCPECGDKIIGRSDKKFCSDACRNSFNNKQNKTSTNYMRNVNNKLRKNHRILSEYNFEGKTKINRLKLLSAGFDFEYITQIVTYKNGSQYFFVYEQGYKILDNEWLLLVKKTTE
;
A
#
# COMPACT_ATOMS: atom_id res chain seq x y z
N MET A 1 -22.70 -2.22 -38.66
CA MET A 1 -21.63 -1.85 -37.71
C MET A 1 -22.17 -0.89 -36.66
N GLU A 2 -22.11 -1.29 -35.41
CA GLU A 2 -22.46 -0.38 -34.34
C GLU A 2 -21.38 0.70 -34.23
N LYS A 3 -21.83 1.95 -34.15
CA LYS A 3 -20.90 3.06 -33.92
C LYS A 3 -20.40 3.00 -32.51
N PRO A 4 -19.08 3.24 -32.24
CA PRO A 4 -18.56 3.24 -30.91
C PRO A 4 -19.23 4.32 -30.05
N THR A 5 -19.40 4.02 -28.75
CA THR A 5 -19.99 4.96 -27.81
C THR A 5 -18.88 5.49 -26.88
N CYS A 6 -19.05 6.74 -26.43
CA CYS A 6 -18.11 7.38 -25.50
C CYS A 6 -18.22 6.69 -24.12
N PRO A 7 -17.11 6.20 -23.56
CA PRO A 7 -17.14 5.55 -22.26
C PRO A 7 -17.44 6.50 -21.09
N GLU A 8 -17.37 7.81 -21.30
CA GLU A 8 -17.67 8.80 -20.25
C GLU A 8 -19.14 9.20 -20.23
N CYS A 9 -19.69 9.59 -21.38
CA CYS A 9 -21.07 10.11 -21.44
C CYS A 9 -22.07 9.16 -22.11
N GLY A 10 -21.62 8.12 -22.80
CA GLY A 10 -22.48 7.16 -23.48
C GLY A 10 -23.01 7.61 -24.85
N ASP A 11 -22.67 8.82 -25.27
CA ASP A 11 -23.09 9.32 -26.58
C ASP A 11 -22.31 8.65 -27.70
N LYS A 12 -22.94 8.63 -28.89
CA LYS A 12 -22.29 8.10 -30.08
C LYS A 12 -21.08 8.98 -30.45
N ILE A 13 -19.98 8.32 -30.76
CA ILE A 13 -18.77 9.01 -31.22
C ILE A 13 -18.91 9.28 -32.72
N ILE A 14 -18.78 10.54 -33.09
CA ILE A 14 -18.84 10.99 -34.50
C ILE A 14 -17.42 11.43 -34.86
N GLY A 15 -16.94 10.98 -36.04
CA GLY A 15 -15.64 11.35 -36.54
C GLY A 15 -14.78 10.15 -36.91
N ARG A 16 -13.48 10.22 -36.61
CA ARG A 16 -12.51 9.18 -36.98
C ARG A 16 -12.82 7.86 -36.28
N SER A 17 -12.55 6.77 -36.98
CA SER A 17 -12.77 5.41 -36.44
C SER A 17 -11.91 5.08 -35.24
N ASP A 18 -10.78 5.78 -35.07
CA ASP A 18 -9.86 5.60 -33.93
C ASP A 18 -10.23 6.44 -32.72
N LYS A 19 -11.27 7.24 -32.81
CA LYS A 19 -11.70 8.12 -31.72
C LYS A 19 -12.41 7.30 -30.64
N LYS A 20 -11.93 7.40 -29.40
CA LYS A 20 -12.50 6.67 -28.25
C LYS A 20 -13.51 7.47 -27.45
N PHE A 21 -13.44 8.79 -27.50
CA PHE A 21 -14.31 9.70 -26.75
C PHE A 21 -14.98 10.68 -27.70
N CYS A 22 -16.17 11.16 -27.31
CA CYS A 22 -16.93 12.09 -28.13
C CYS A 22 -16.29 13.50 -28.19
N SER A 23 -15.48 13.84 -27.18
CA SER A 23 -14.80 15.13 -27.08
C SER A 23 -13.57 15.02 -26.19
N ASP A 24 -12.69 16.05 -26.27
CA ASP A 24 -11.53 16.13 -25.39
C ASP A 24 -11.95 16.31 -23.93
N ALA A 25 -13.06 17.00 -23.67
CA ALA A 25 -13.59 17.17 -22.33
C ALA A 25 -13.94 15.82 -21.70
N CYS A 26 -14.60 14.92 -22.44
CA CYS A 26 -14.92 13.58 -21.96
C CYS A 26 -13.67 12.74 -21.71
N ARG A 27 -12.68 12.83 -22.58
CA ARG A 27 -11.41 12.14 -22.42
C ARG A 27 -10.72 12.58 -21.15
N ASN A 28 -10.65 13.88 -20.90
CA ASN A 28 -10.01 14.44 -19.71
C ASN A 28 -10.75 14.04 -18.43
N SER A 29 -12.08 14.10 -18.44
CA SER A 29 -12.90 13.65 -17.29
C SER A 29 -12.66 12.19 -16.95
N PHE A 30 -12.65 11.33 -17.95
CA PHE A 30 -12.43 9.89 -17.77
C PHE A 30 -11.05 9.63 -17.16
N ASN A 31 -10.00 10.24 -17.72
CA ASN A 31 -8.62 10.09 -17.20
C ASN A 31 -8.48 10.63 -15.79
N ASN A 32 -9.11 11.76 -15.48
CA ASN A 32 -9.07 12.35 -14.14
C ASN A 32 -9.74 11.45 -13.11
N LYS A 33 -10.86 10.82 -13.44
CA LYS A 33 -11.52 9.87 -12.55
C LYS A 33 -10.67 8.65 -12.26
N GLN A 34 -10.01 8.09 -13.27
CA GLN A 34 -9.11 6.94 -13.11
C GLN A 34 -7.90 7.32 -12.25
N ASN A 35 -7.28 8.46 -12.51
CA ASN A 35 -6.15 8.94 -11.73
C ASN A 35 -6.53 9.18 -10.27
N LYS A 36 -7.71 9.74 -10.01
CA LYS A 36 -8.22 9.96 -8.66
C LYS A 36 -8.38 8.64 -7.89
N THR A 37 -8.95 7.62 -8.52
CA THR A 37 -9.15 6.31 -7.91
C THR A 37 -7.81 5.67 -7.56
N SER A 38 -6.86 5.68 -8.51
CA SER A 38 -5.52 5.15 -8.30
C SER A 38 -4.79 5.90 -7.16
N THR A 39 -4.87 7.22 -7.14
CA THR A 39 -4.26 8.05 -6.10
C THR A 39 -4.86 7.76 -4.73
N ASN A 40 -6.17 7.57 -4.64
CA ASN A 40 -6.85 7.24 -3.38
C ASN A 40 -6.40 5.88 -2.85
N TYR A 41 -6.23 4.89 -3.73
CA TYR A 41 -5.73 3.56 -3.34
C TYR A 41 -4.32 3.68 -2.76
N MET A 42 -3.42 4.37 -3.46
CA MET A 42 -2.04 4.57 -3.00
C MET A 42 -2.00 5.32 -1.67
N ARG A 43 -2.84 6.35 -1.52
CA ARG A 43 -2.93 7.11 -0.27
C ARG A 43 -3.35 6.22 0.89
N ASN A 44 -4.32 5.34 0.68
CA ASN A 44 -4.79 4.41 1.71
C ASN A 44 -3.69 3.43 2.12
N VAL A 45 -2.96 2.87 1.16
CA VAL A 45 -1.83 1.98 1.43
C VAL A 45 -0.73 2.73 2.20
N ASN A 46 -0.38 3.93 1.74
CA ASN A 46 0.64 4.76 2.38
C ASN A 46 0.26 5.11 3.82
N ASN A 47 -1.01 5.41 4.06
CA ASN A 47 -1.50 5.71 5.42
C ASN A 47 -1.38 4.49 6.34
N LYS A 48 -1.66 3.30 5.84
CA LYS A 48 -1.51 2.05 6.59
C LYS A 48 -0.04 1.76 6.91
N LEU A 49 0.85 1.98 5.94
CA LEU A 49 2.29 1.82 6.15
C LEU A 49 2.82 2.82 7.19
N ARG A 50 2.39 4.08 7.13
CA ARG A 50 2.77 5.10 8.10
C ARG A 50 2.28 4.76 9.51
N LYS A 51 1.05 4.28 9.62
CA LYS A 51 0.48 3.84 10.90
C LYS A 51 1.28 2.68 11.48
N ASN A 52 1.59 1.67 10.67
CA ASN A 52 2.39 0.53 11.08
C ASN A 52 3.78 0.97 11.56
N HIS A 53 4.43 1.86 10.81
CA HIS A 53 5.74 2.40 11.18
C HIS A 53 5.67 3.13 12.53
N ARG A 54 4.66 3.97 12.72
CA ARG A 54 4.47 4.69 13.98
C ARG A 54 4.31 3.72 15.16
N ILE A 55 3.47 2.68 14.99
CA ILE A 55 3.23 1.68 16.03
C ILE A 55 4.53 0.96 16.40
N LEU A 56 5.27 0.50 15.40
CA LEU A 56 6.55 -0.17 15.63
C LEU A 56 7.55 0.75 16.33
N SER A 57 7.61 2.01 15.92
CA SER A 57 8.51 3.00 16.53
C SER A 57 8.17 3.26 17.99
N GLU A 58 6.90 3.34 18.32
CA GLU A 58 6.44 3.57 19.69
C GLU A 58 6.79 2.42 20.63
N TYR A 59 6.66 1.17 20.15
CA TYR A 59 6.98 -0.01 20.96
C TYR A 59 8.46 -0.37 20.95
N ASN A 60 9.21 0.07 19.95
CA ASN A 60 10.61 -0.28 19.75
C ASN A 60 11.56 0.93 19.95
N PHE A 61 11.32 1.74 20.97
CA PHE A 61 12.13 2.93 21.21
C PHE A 61 13.59 2.58 21.58
N GLU A 62 13.86 1.37 22.08
CA GLU A 62 15.20 0.91 22.43
C GLU A 62 15.96 0.28 21.25
N GLY A 63 15.29 0.08 20.11
CA GLY A 63 15.88 -0.52 18.92
C GLY A 63 15.73 -2.04 18.82
N LYS A 64 15.39 -2.71 19.92
CA LYS A 64 15.14 -4.16 19.95
C LYS A 64 14.22 -4.49 21.11
N THR A 65 13.03 -5.03 20.83
CA THR A 65 12.02 -5.24 21.86
C THR A 65 11.22 -6.50 21.54
N LYS A 66 11.06 -7.37 22.54
CA LYS A 66 10.16 -8.53 22.45
C LYS A 66 8.76 -8.09 22.84
N ILE A 67 7.76 -8.38 21.98
CA ILE A 67 6.39 -7.96 22.18
C ILE A 67 5.40 -9.07 21.82
N ASN A 68 4.26 -9.10 22.50
CA ASN A 68 3.18 -10.00 22.19
C ASN A 68 2.44 -9.53 20.95
N ARG A 69 2.10 -10.44 20.06
CA ARG A 69 1.38 -10.17 18.81
C ARG A 69 0.05 -9.45 19.06
N LEU A 70 -0.68 -9.88 20.09
CA LEU A 70 -1.98 -9.26 20.43
C LEU A 70 -1.84 -7.80 20.79
N LYS A 71 -0.73 -7.41 21.37
CA LYS A 71 -0.47 -6.01 21.74
C LYS A 71 -0.35 -5.14 20.48
N LEU A 72 0.35 -5.62 19.46
CA LEU A 72 0.42 -4.93 18.17
C LEU A 72 -0.94 -4.87 17.48
N LEU A 73 -1.69 -5.97 17.47
CA LEU A 73 -3.03 -6.01 16.89
C LEU A 73 -3.97 -5.03 17.58
N SER A 74 -3.91 -4.96 18.92
CA SER A 74 -4.72 -4.02 19.71
C SER A 74 -4.39 -2.56 19.39
N ALA A 75 -3.15 -2.27 19.02
CA ALA A 75 -2.73 -0.93 18.62
C ALA A 75 -3.16 -0.58 17.19
N GLY A 76 -3.65 -1.55 16.44
CA GLY A 76 -4.10 -1.36 15.06
C GLY A 76 -3.06 -1.70 14.01
N PHE A 77 -2.01 -2.45 14.37
CA PHE A 77 -1.00 -2.89 13.43
C PHE A 77 -1.61 -3.86 12.42
N ASP A 78 -1.32 -3.64 11.13
CA ASP A 78 -1.81 -4.48 10.04
C ASP A 78 -0.63 -5.24 9.42
N PHE A 79 -0.57 -6.55 9.67
CA PHE A 79 0.53 -7.40 9.21
C PHE A 79 0.57 -7.59 7.69
N GLU A 80 -0.49 -7.19 6.98
CA GLU A 80 -0.53 -7.28 5.51
C GLU A 80 0.28 -6.18 4.82
N TYR A 81 0.66 -5.11 5.53
CA TYR A 81 1.34 -3.96 4.95
C TYR A 81 2.76 -3.85 5.47
N ILE A 82 3.71 -4.23 4.63
CA ILE A 82 5.15 -4.15 4.90
C ILE A 82 5.84 -3.58 3.66
N THR A 83 7.05 -3.04 3.84
CA THR A 83 7.82 -2.48 2.72
C THR A 83 8.91 -3.44 2.21
N GLN A 84 9.40 -4.34 3.05
CA GLN A 84 10.49 -5.25 2.67
C GLN A 84 10.46 -6.52 3.50
N ILE A 85 10.84 -7.62 2.88
CA ILE A 85 11.12 -8.89 3.56
C ILE A 85 12.60 -9.20 3.34
N VAL A 86 13.32 -9.44 4.45
CA VAL A 86 14.73 -9.83 4.40
C VAL A 86 14.86 -11.26 4.89
N THR A 87 15.42 -12.12 4.05
CA THR A 87 15.66 -13.52 4.38
C THR A 87 17.17 -13.75 4.52
N TYR A 88 17.59 -14.29 5.64
CA TYR A 88 18.99 -14.62 5.89
C TYR A 88 19.32 -16.06 5.51
N LYS A 89 20.60 -16.38 5.40
CA LYS A 89 21.09 -17.72 4.99
C LYS A 89 20.60 -18.84 5.90
N ASN A 90 20.37 -18.54 7.18
CA ASN A 90 19.86 -19.51 8.16
C ASN A 90 18.35 -19.74 8.09
N GLY A 91 17.67 -19.11 7.13
CA GLY A 91 16.22 -19.21 6.98
C GLY A 91 15.41 -18.20 7.79
N SER A 92 16.05 -17.38 8.61
CA SER A 92 15.36 -16.33 9.37
C SER A 92 14.81 -15.26 8.46
N GLN A 93 13.54 -14.86 8.67
CA GLN A 93 12.89 -13.81 7.91
C GLN A 93 12.54 -12.63 8.81
N TYR A 94 12.87 -11.43 8.33
CA TYR A 94 12.51 -10.19 8.97
C TYR A 94 11.60 -9.39 8.05
N PHE A 95 10.54 -8.85 8.62
CA PHE A 95 9.53 -8.06 7.91
C PHE A 95 9.69 -6.60 8.32
N PHE A 96 9.99 -5.73 7.36
CA PHE A 96 10.27 -4.32 7.64
C PHE A 96 9.17 -3.40 7.13
N VAL A 97 8.87 -2.40 7.94
CA VAL A 97 8.09 -1.22 7.55
C VAL A 97 9.06 -0.03 7.65
N TYR A 98 9.66 0.33 6.53
CA TYR A 98 10.78 1.26 6.44
C TYR A 98 11.98 0.73 7.25
N GLU A 99 12.49 1.47 8.24
CA GLU A 99 13.63 1.03 9.07
C GLU A 99 13.23 0.18 10.28
N GLN A 100 11.93 0.18 10.62
CA GLN A 100 11.43 -0.66 11.72
C GLN A 100 10.99 -2.01 11.18
N GLY A 101 11.23 -3.05 11.94
CA GLY A 101 10.85 -4.38 11.50
C GLY A 101 10.55 -5.31 12.65
N TYR A 102 10.21 -6.54 12.30
CA TYR A 102 9.96 -7.58 13.29
C TYR A 102 10.34 -8.95 12.74
N LYS A 103 10.67 -9.85 13.67
CA LYS A 103 10.87 -11.27 13.41
C LYS A 103 9.82 -12.05 14.21
N ILE A 104 9.18 -13.01 13.58
CA ILE A 104 8.23 -13.89 14.27
C ILE A 104 9.03 -14.93 15.05
N LEU A 105 8.87 -14.92 16.39
CA LEU A 105 9.55 -15.88 17.27
C LEU A 105 8.73 -17.16 17.43
N ASP A 106 7.42 -16.97 17.64
CA ASP A 106 6.43 -18.07 17.71
C ASP A 106 5.05 -17.50 17.38
N ASN A 107 3.98 -18.24 17.64
CA ASN A 107 2.63 -17.82 17.31
C ASN A 107 2.16 -16.58 18.08
N GLU A 108 2.75 -16.28 19.23
CA GLU A 108 2.32 -15.21 20.11
C GLU A 108 3.35 -14.09 20.26
N TRP A 109 4.62 -14.36 20.01
CA TRP A 109 5.71 -13.41 20.31
C TRP A 109 6.47 -12.98 19.06
N LEU A 110 6.79 -11.70 19.04
CA LEU A 110 7.56 -11.05 17.98
C LEU A 110 8.75 -10.34 18.60
N LEU A 111 9.84 -10.28 17.84
CA LEU A 111 11.00 -9.46 18.18
C LEU A 111 11.01 -8.25 17.25
N LEU A 112 10.81 -7.06 17.81
CA LEU A 112 10.91 -5.82 17.06
C LEU A 112 12.37 -5.45 16.89
N VAL A 113 12.76 -5.03 15.70
CA VAL A 113 14.12 -4.67 15.34
C VAL A 113 14.11 -3.36 14.56
N LYS A 114 15.27 -2.72 14.51
CA LYS A 114 15.45 -1.49 13.73
C LYS A 114 16.68 -1.62 12.86
N LYS A 115 16.57 -1.27 11.59
CA LYS A 115 17.74 -1.18 10.70
C LYS A 115 18.60 -0.01 11.12
N THR A 116 19.91 -0.26 11.24
CA THR A 116 20.85 0.84 11.36
C THR A 116 21.03 1.46 9.98
N THR A 117 20.66 2.73 9.85
CA THR A 117 20.93 3.51 8.65
C THR A 117 22.31 4.14 8.79
N GLU A 118 23.12 3.87 7.81
CA GLU A 118 24.37 4.62 7.66
C GLU A 118 24.14 5.84 6.80
#